data_33cf43286b41dadaebdaf60ae620a439
#
_entry.id   33cf43286b41dadaebdaf60ae620a439
#
_cell.length_a   1.000
_cell.length_b   1.000
_cell.length_c   1.000
_cell.angle_alpha   90.00
_cell.angle_beta   90.00
_cell.angle_gamma   90.00
#
_symmetry.space_group_name_H-M   'P 1'
#
loop_
_entity.id
_entity.type
_entity.pdbx_description
1 polymer ?
#
loop_
_entity_poly.entity_id
_entity_poly.type
_entity_poly.pdbx_seq_one_letter_code
_entity_poly.pdbx_strand_id
1 'polypeptide(L)'
;MDATLWSRRDIFSLAGWAGFFGVLGASALAFTRFMFPRVLFEPSPTFRAGTPDEYPAGAVSERWKKDERVWVVRQDDGTFYALLAICTHLGCTPNWFQAEDKFKCPCHGSGFKRSGINFEGPAPRPLERVKITLSDDGQLVVDKSAKFRYELGEWDKPGARLKV
;
A
#
# COMPACT_ATOMS: atom_id res chain seq x y z
N MET A 1 -23.49 55.23 -45.46
CA MET A 1 -22.74 54.48 -44.40
C MET A 1 -23.22 53.07 -44.45
N ASP A 2 -22.61 52.25 -45.34
CA ASP A 2 -22.96 50.85 -45.45
C ASP A 2 -22.32 50.10 -44.29
N ALA A 3 -23.14 49.70 -43.37
CA ALA A 3 -22.76 48.77 -42.31
C ALA A 3 -22.54 47.42 -42.96
N THR A 4 -21.35 47.15 -43.44
CA THR A 4 -20.93 45.83 -43.88
C THR A 4 -20.84 44.94 -42.66
N LEU A 5 -22.00 44.46 -42.26
CA LEU A 5 -22.17 43.43 -41.27
C LEU A 5 -21.45 42.18 -41.79
N TRP A 6 -20.42 41.76 -41.13
CA TRP A 6 -19.70 40.48 -41.16
C TRP A 6 -19.76 39.69 -42.47
N SER A 7 -18.64 39.47 -43.12
CA SER A 7 -18.55 38.56 -44.26
C SER A 7 -18.69 37.12 -43.81
N ARG A 8 -19.13 36.23 -44.71
CA ARG A 8 -19.17 34.78 -44.41
C ARG A 8 -17.82 34.23 -43.90
N ARG A 9 -16.74 34.79 -44.45
CA ARG A 9 -15.38 34.45 -44.04
C ARG A 9 -15.10 34.81 -42.58
N ASP A 10 -15.56 36.00 -42.15
CA ASP A 10 -15.35 36.47 -40.76
C ASP A 10 -16.13 35.59 -39.79
N ILE A 11 -17.35 35.18 -40.14
CA ILE A 11 -18.18 34.26 -39.33
C ILE A 11 -17.49 32.91 -39.20
N PHE A 12 -17.03 32.31 -40.29
CA PHE A 12 -16.31 31.03 -40.23
C PHE A 12 -14.97 31.15 -39.48
N SER A 13 -14.24 32.23 -39.64
CA SER A 13 -13.00 32.47 -38.92
C SER A 13 -13.27 32.60 -37.42
N LEU A 14 -14.28 33.38 -37.03
CA LEU A 14 -14.66 33.52 -35.62
C LEU A 14 -15.12 32.17 -35.01
N ALA A 15 -15.97 31.45 -35.73
CA ALA A 15 -16.43 30.12 -35.27
C ALA A 15 -15.26 29.12 -35.14
N GLY A 16 -14.30 29.15 -36.08
CA GLY A 16 -13.09 28.33 -36.02
C GLY A 16 -12.22 28.66 -34.81
N TRP A 17 -11.96 29.96 -34.58
CA TRP A 17 -11.18 30.36 -33.41
C TRP A 17 -11.91 30.10 -32.08
N ALA A 18 -13.23 30.33 -32.02
CA ALA A 18 -14.03 29.98 -30.84
C ALA A 18 -14.01 28.51 -30.54
N GLY A 19 -14.16 27.66 -31.56
CA GLY A 19 -14.04 26.20 -31.42
C GLY A 19 -12.66 25.78 -30.97
N PHE A 20 -11.60 26.32 -31.56
CA PHE A 20 -10.23 26.03 -31.17
C PHE A 20 -9.95 26.37 -29.71
N PHE A 21 -10.26 27.59 -29.28
CA PHE A 21 -10.06 27.99 -27.90
C PHE A 21 -10.98 27.25 -26.92
N GLY A 22 -12.19 26.88 -27.35
CA GLY A 22 -13.10 26.05 -26.56
C GLY A 22 -12.52 24.68 -26.29
N VAL A 23 -12.00 24.01 -27.31
CA VAL A 23 -11.35 22.70 -27.16
C VAL A 23 -10.08 22.81 -26.31
N LEU A 24 -9.27 23.83 -26.55
CA LEU A 24 -8.04 24.08 -25.77
C LEU A 24 -8.36 24.31 -24.29
N GLY A 25 -9.36 25.13 -23.99
CA GLY A 25 -9.82 25.40 -22.62
C GLY A 25 -10.37 24.14 -21.94
N ALA A 26 -11.22 23.38 -22.63
CA ALA A 26 -11.74 22.12 -22.11
C ALA A 26 -10.63 21.10 -21.83
N SER A 27 -9.66 20.98 -22.73
CA SER A 27 -8.49 20.11 -22.56
C SER A 27 -7.63 20.54 -21.38
N ALA A 28 -7.39 21.84 -21.21
CA ALA A 28 -6.64 22.36 -20.07
C ALA A 28 -7.35 22.09 -18.73
N LEU A 29 -8.68 22.27 -18.69
CA LEU A 29 -9.48 21.95 -17.50
C LEU A 29 -9.47 20.45 -17.19
N ALA A 30 -9.61 19.60 -18.21
CA ALA A 30 -9.54 18.15 -18.04
C ALA A 30 -8.17 17.71 -17.54
N PHE A 31 -7.09 18.28 -18.10
CA PHE A 31 -5.72 18.01 -17.66
C PHE A 31 -5.48 18.44 -16.21
N THR A 32 -5.92 19.65 -15.86
CA THR A 32 -5.82 20.16 -14.48
C THR A 32 -6.56 19.25 -13.51
N ARG A 33 -7.78 18.83 -13.85
CA ARG A 33 -8.57 17.90 -13.04
C ARG A 33 -7.93 16.52 -12.92
N PHE A 34 -7.26 16.05 -13.95
CA PHE A 34 -6.50 14.82 -13.93
C PHE A 34 -5.26 14.92 -13.02
N MET A 35 -4.54 16.05 -13.05
CA MET A 35 -3.36 16.28 -12.19
C MET A 35 -3.69 16.39 -10.70
N PHE A 36 -4.91 16.81 -10.37
CA PHE A 36 -5.39 16.94 -8.99
C PHE A 36 -6.57 16.00 -8.72
N PRO A 37 -6.33 14.66 -8.69
CA PRO A 37 -7.40 13.71 -8.41
C PRO A 37 -7.93 13.94 -6.99
N ARG A 38 -9.24 14.03 -6.85
CA ARG A 38 -9.90 14.06 -5.54
C ARG A 38 -10.01 12.63 -5.01
N VAL A 39 -9.04 12.21 -4.26
CA VAL A 39 -9.16 10.98 -3.46
C VAL A 39 -10.00 11.33 -2.23
N LEU A 40 -11.28 11.03 -2.30
CA LEU A 40 -12.23 11.39 -1.24
C LEU A 40 -12.20 10.41 -0.06
N PHE A 41 -11.76 9.17 -0.27
CA PHE A 41 -11.74 8.13 0.75
C PHE A 41 -10.53 7.21 0.54
N GLU A 42 -9.44 7.51 1.21
CA GLU A 42 -8.38 6.52 1.39
C GLU A 42 -8.76 5.61 2.57
N PRO A 43 -8.68 4.28 2.42
CA PRO A 43 -8.86 3.37 3.55
C PRO A 43 -7.89 3.74 4.67
N SER A 44 -8.35 3.68 5.92
CA SER A 44 -7.47 3.92 7.06
C SER A 44 -6.24 3.01 6.99
N PRO A 45 -5.02 3.55 7.14
CA PRO A 45 -3.82 2.71 7.21
C PRO A 45 -3.78 1.88 8.50
N THR A 46 -4.64 2.18 9.46
CA THR A 46 -4.70 1.55 10.77
C THR A 46 -5.93 0.67 10.89
N PHE A 47 -5.76 -0.56 11.36
CA PHE A 47 -6.83 -1.50 11.61
C PHE A 47 -6.63 -2.26 12.93
N ARG A 48 -7.72 -2.78 13.49
CA ARG A 48 -7.73 -3.62 14.70
C ARG A 48 -7.58 -5.08 14.29
N ALA A 49 -6.56 -5.73 14.83
CA ALA A 49 -6.21 -7.10 14.49
C ALA A 49 -6.75 -8.14 15.48
N GLY A 50 -7.65 -7.74 16.40
CA GLY A 50 -8.20 -8.63 17.42
C GLY A 50 -7.33 -8.73 18.67
N THR A 51 -7.62 -9.69 19.55
CA THR A 51 -6.89 -9.86 20.81
C THR A 51 -5.67 -10.81 20.62
N PRO A 52 -4.62 -10.67 21.45
CA PRO A 52 -3.46 -11.54 21.40
C PRO A 52 -3.79 -13.04 21.51
N ASP A 53 -4.83 -13.38 22.25
CA ASP A 53 -5.22 -14.77 22.49
C ASP A 53 -5.79 -15.48 21.25
N GLU A 54 -6.24 -14.70 20.26
CA GLU A 54 -6.70 -15.24 18.98
C GLU A 54 -5.56 -15.82 18.11
N TYR A 55 -4.31 -15.57 18.50
CA TYR A 55 -3.12 -15.97 17.74
C TYR A 55 -2.37 -17.09 18.49
N PRO A 56 -2.31 -18.32 17.98
CA PRO A 56 -1.51 -19.38 18.57
C PRO A 56 -0.02 -19.01 18.61
N ALA A 57 0.70 -19.47 19.65
CA ALA A 57 2.15 -19.28 19.73
C ALA A 57 2.85 -19.93 18.52
N GLY A 58 3.89 -19.29 18.00
CA GLY A 58 4.66 -19.73 16.84
C GLY A 58 3.90 -19.66 15.50
N ALA A 59 2.71 -19.07 15.46
CA ALA A 59 1.87 -19.04 14.26
C ALA A 59 2.03 -17.76 13.42
N VAL A 60 1.84 -17.93 12.12
CA VAL A 60 1.64 -16.85 11.14
C VAL A 60 0.16 -16.81 10.77
N SER A 61 -0.50 -15.72 11.08
CA SER A 61 -1.91 -15.50 10.73
C SER A 61 -2.04 -14.86 9.35
N GLU A 62 -2.79 -15.53 8.47
CA GLU A 62 -3.13 -15.03 7.13
C GLU A 62 -4.48 -14.27 7.10
N ARG A 63 -5.13 -14.08 8.25
CA ARG A 63 -6.46 -13.47 8.37
C ARG A 63 -6.54 -12.11 7.66
N TRP A 64 -5.50 -11.30 7.82
CA TRP A 64 -5.45 -9.92 7.31
C TRP A 64 -4.71 -9.78 5.97
N LYS A 65 -4.27 -10.90 5.38
CA LYS A 65 -3.53 -10.92 4.12
C LYS A 65 -4.32 -10.36 2.95
N LYS A 66 -5.61 -10.72 2.85
CA LYS A 66 -6.45 -10.34 1.70
C LYS A 66 -6.86 -8.86 1.76
N ASP A 67 -7.35 -8.43 2.90
CA ASP A 67 -7.98 -7.11 3.03
C ASP A 67 -6.96 -6.03 3.36
N GLU A 68 -6.01 -6.33 4.24
CA GLU A 68 -5.03 -5.37 4.75
C GLU A 68 -3.61 -5.58 4.19
N ARG A 69 -3.37 -6.69 3.48
CA ARG A 69 -2.05 -7.10 2.97
C ARG A 69 -1.00 -7.18 4.09
N VAL A 70 -1.38 -7.76 5.22
CA VAL A 70 -0.53 -7.92 6.41
C VAL A 70 -0.63 -9.35 6.93
N TRP A 71 0.50 -9.90 7.37
CA TRP A 71 0.55 -11.06 8.26
C TRP A 71 0.84 -10.60 9.68
N VAL A 72 0.10 -11.14 10.64
CA VAL A 72 0.42 -11.01 12.06
C VAL A 72 1.11 -12.29 12.49
N VAL A 73 2.31 -12.14 13.03
CA VAL A 73 3.13 -13.27 13.49
C VAL A 73 3.26 -13.20 15.00
N ARG A 74 2.94 -14.30 15.69
CA ARG A 74 3.25 -14.48 17.12
C ARG A 74 4.41 -15.45 17.24
N GLN A 75 5.48 -15.03 17.90
CA GLN A 75 6.60 -15.91 18.24
C GLN A 75 6.28 -16.77 19.48
N ASP A 76 7.08 -17.81 19.71
CA ASP A 76 6.91 -18.71 20.84
C ASP A 76 7.15 -18.01 22.19
N ASP A 77 7.93 -16.92 22.20
CA ASP A 77 8.24 -16.09 23.37
C ASP A 77 7.15 -15.03 23.67
N GLY A 78 6.01 -15.06 22.96
CA GLY A 78 4.92 -14.10 23.10
C GLY A 78 5.13 -12.78 22.34
N THR A 79 6.23 -12.63 21.62
CA THR A 79 6.48 -11.43 20.82
C THR A 79 5.64 -11.44 19.53
N PHE A 80 4.99 -10.31 19.25
CA PHE A 80 4.24 -10.06 18.01
C PHE A 80 5.01 -9.14 17.09
N TYR A 81 4.86 -9.37 15.79
CA TYR A 81 5.20 -8.39 14.76
C TYR A 81 4.26 -8.56 13.56
N ALA A 82 4.09 -7.48 12.79
CA ALA A 82 3.27 -7.46 11.60
C ALA A 82 4.17 -7.25 10.37
N LEU A 83 4.02 -8.13 9.37
CA LEU A 83 4.76 -8.08 8.11
C LEU A 83 3.86 -7.60 6.99
N LEU A 84 4.32 -6.68 6.16
CA LEU A 84 3.63 -6.37 4.91
C LEU A 84 3.69 -7.56 3.95
N ALA A 85 2.53 -7.97 3.46
CA ALA A 85 2.39 -9.02 2.47
C ALA A 85 2.72 -8.51 1.05
N ILE A 86 3.84 -7.79 0.95
CA ILE A 86 4.31 -7.15 -0.27
C ILE A 86 5.76 -7.57 -0.52
N CYS A 87 5.96 -8.38 -1.56
CA CYS A 87 7.30 -8.81 -1.97
C CYS A 87 8.15 -7.62 -2.36
N THR A 88 9.34 -7.54 -1.80
CA THR A 88 10.27 -6.43 -2.03
C THR A 88 10.94 -6.45 -3.40
N HIS A 89 10.67 -7.47 -4.23
CA HIS A 89 11.08 -7.50 -5.63
C HIS A 89 10.20 -6.55 -6.48
N LEU A 90 8.93 -6.92 -6.72
CA LEU A 90 7.99 -6.17 -7.59
C LEU A 90 6.58 -6.10 -7.01
N GLY A 91 6.41 -6.22 -5.70
CA GLY A 91 5.14 -5.93 -5.03
C GLY A 91 4.10 -7.05 -5.05
N CYS A 92 4.41 -8.25 -5.57
CA CYS A 92 3.52 -9.41 -5.48
C CYS A 92 3.25 -9.80 -4.03
N THR A 93 2.15 -10.50 -3.77
CA THR A 93 1.85 -11.05 -2.43
C THR A 93 2.43 -12.44 -2.29
N PRO A 94 3.43 -12.67 -1.42
CA PRO A 94 3.92 -14.00 -1.12
C PRO A 94 2.86 -14.86 -0.42
N ASN A 95 3.02 -16.17 -0.47
CA ASN A 95 2.19 -17.13 0.27
C ASN A 95 2.97 -17.71 1.44
N TRP A 96 2.28 -17.95 2.56
CA TRP A 96 2.85 -18.66 3.69
C TRP A 96 2.76 -20.16 3.48
N PHE A 97 3.86 -20.87 3.71
CA PHE A 97 3.95 -22.33 3.68
C PHE A 97 4.33 -22.83 5.07
N GLN A 98 3.33 -23.22 5.85
CA GLN A 98 3.50 -23.61 7.25
C GLN A 98 4.43 -24.82 7.40
N ALA A 99 4.31 -25.83 6.51
CA ALA A 99 5.14 -27.02 6.56
C ALA A 99 6.63 -26.76 6.32
N GLU A 100 6.95 -25.66 5.63
CA GLU A 100 8.31 -25.29 5.26
C GLU A 100 8.82 -24.06 6.05
N ASP A 101 7.98 -23.52 6.93
CA ASP A 101 8.27 -22.34 7.76
C ASP A 101 8.80 -21.13 6.97
N LYS A 102 8.22 -20.87 5.81
CA LYS A 102 8.66 -19.81 4.90
C LYS A 102 7.52 -19.16 4.13
N PHE A 103 7.76 -17.92 3.73
CA PHE A 103 6.96 -17.27 2.70
C PHE A 103 7.62 -17.48 1.33
N LYS A 104 6.83 -17.76 0.31
CA LYS A 104 7.27 -17.91 -1.07
C LYS A 104 6.46 -17.02 -1.99
N CYS A 105 7.14 -16.20 -2.77
CA CYS A 105 6.50 -15.33 -3.76
C CYS A 105 6.22 -16.12 -5.04
N PRO A 106 4.96 -16.21 -5.52
CA PRO A 106 4.61 -17.01 -6.69
C PRO A 106 5.08 -16.39 -8.00
N CYS A 107 5.38 -15.07 -8.02
CA CYS A 107 5.71 -14.38 -9.25
C CYS A 107 7.10 -14.76 -9.80
N HIS A 108 8.12 -14.72 -8.94
CA HIS A 108 9.51 -14.97 -9.37
C HIS A 108 10.30 -15.80 -8.34
N GLY A 109 9.62 -16.44 -7.40
CA GLY A 109 10.23 -17.41 -6.51
C GLY A 109 10.99 -16.86 -5.30
N SER A 110 10.92 -15.56 -5.01
CA SER A 110 11.57 -15.02 -3.80
C SER A 110 11.10 -15.71 -2.54
N GLY A 111 12.03 -16.13 -1.69
CA GLY A 111 11.78 -16.79 -0.41
C GLY A 111 12.13 -15.93 0.78
N PHE A 112 11.25 -15.96 1.82
CA PHE A 112 11.46 -15.23 3.06
C PHE A 112 11.20 -16.16 4.24
N LYS A 113 12.03 -16.08 5.28
CA LYS A 113 11.84 -16.76 6.54
C LYS A 113 10.59 -16.25 7.26
N ARG A 114 10.08 -16.94 8.27
CA ARG A 114 8.98 -16.49 9.15
C ARG A 114 9.23 -15.06 9.67
N SER A 115 10.48 -14.73 10.01
CA SER A 115 10.87 -13.39 10.46
C SER A 115 10.71 -12.28 9.41
N GLY A 116 10.53 -12.63 8.13
CA GLY A 116 10.50 -11.72 7.00
C GLY A 116 11.85 -11.56 6.28
N ILE A 117 12.95 -12.13 6.80
CA ILE A 117 14.28 -12.05 6.18
C ILE A 117 14.28 -12.86 4.89
N ASN A 118 14.69 -12.23 3.79
CA ASN A 118 14.86 -12.90 2.51
C ASN A 118 16.08 -13.84 2.56
N PHE A 119 15.94 -15.03 1.99
CA PHE A 119 17.01 -16.02 1.86
C PHE A 119 17.16 -16.53 0.43
N GLU A 120 16.17 -16.28 -0.42
CA GLU A 120 16.13 -16.71 -1.82
C GLU A 120 15.66 -15.55 -2.68
N GLY A 121 16.43 -15.27 -3.74
CA GLY A 121 16.16 -14.15 -4.65
C GLY A 121 14.96 -14.39 -5.58
N PRO A 122 14.55 -13.36 -6.37
CA PRO A 122 15.25 -12.11 -6.65
C PRO A 122 14.93 -10.92 -5.70
N ALA A 123 14.19 -11.10 -4.61
CA ALA A 123 13.91 -10.02 -3.67
C ALA A 123 15.21 -9.44 -3.06
N PRO A 124 15.46 -8.12 -3.19
CA PRO A 124 16.73 -7.51 -2.79
C PRO A 124 16.87 -7.29 -1.28
N ARG A 125 15.78 -7.33 -0.52
CA ARG A 125 15.74 -7.01 0.91
C ARG A 125 14.62 -7.75 1.64
N PRO A 126 14.67 -7.83 2.99
CA PRO A 126 13.60 -8.39 3.80
C PRO A 126 12.23 -7.73 3.58
N LEU A 127 11.17 -8.42 3.99
CA LEU A 127 9.82 -7.84 4.08
C LEU A 127 9.82 -6.71 5.11
N GLU A 128 9.05 -5.68 4.84
CA GLU A 128 8.90 -4.57 5.79
C GLU A 128 8.01 -4.98 6.96
N ARG A 129 8.41 -4.62 8.17
CA ARG A 129 7.50 -4.63 9.31
C ARG A 129 6.69 -3.35 9.34
N VAL A 130 5.48 -3.45 9.87
CA VAL A 130 4.62 -2.30 10.16
C VAL A 130 4.38 -2.20 11.66
N LYS A 131 4.02 -1.00 12.11
CA LYS A 131 3.82 -0.74 13.53
C LYS A 131 2.69 -1.62 14.08
N ILE A 132 2.98 -2.26 15.21
CA ILE A 132 2.03 -3.04 15.98
C ILE A 132 2.06 -2.58 17.44
N THR A 133 0.90 -2.32 18.01
CA THR A 133 0.73 -1.87 19.39
C THR A 133 -0.46 -2.58 20.03
N LEU A 134 -0.52 -2.56 21.36
CA LEU A 134 -1.69 -2.97 22.11
C LEU A 134 -2.46 -1.70 22.49
N SER A 135 -3.77 -1.67 22.23
CA SER A 135 -4.65 -0.59 22.65
C SER A 135 -5.13 -0.81 24.09
N ASP A 136 -5.70 0.23 24.71
CA ASP A 136 -6.18 0.19 26.09
C ASP A 136 -7.28 -0.85 26.30
N ASP A 137 -8.02 -1.22 25.26
CA ASP A 137 -9.04 -2.29 25.26
C ASP A 137 -8.46 -3.69 25.03
N GLY A 138 -7.14 -3.85 25.03
CA GLY A 138 -6.45 -5.13 24.89
C GLY A 138 -6.41 -5.69 23.46
N GLN A 139 -6.74 -4.90 22.46
CA GLN A 139 -6.66 -5.32 21.06
C GLN A 139 -5.32 -4.94 20.42
N LEU A 140 -4.83 -5.79 19.54
CA LEU A 140 -3.71 -5.48 18.66
C LEU A 140 -4.15 -4.46 17.60
N VAL A 141 -3.39 -3.39 17.48
CA VAL A 141 -3.59 -2.34 16.49
C VAL A 141 -2.39 -2.32 15.55
N VAL A 142 -2.64 -2.45 14.27
CA VAL A 142 -1.62 -2.42 13.23
C VAL A 142 -1.76 -1.14 12.42
N ASP A 143 -0.66 -0.41 12.26
CA ASP A 143 -0.59 0.83 11.49
C ASP A 143 0.41 0.67 10.34
N LYS A 144 -0.12 0.62 9.12
CA LYS A 144 0.65 0.44 7.87
C LYS A 144 1.37 1.71 7.41
N SER A 145 1.07 2.87 8.01
CA SER A 145 1.75 4.13 7.68
C SER A 145 3.19 4.16 8.23
N ALA A 146 3.42 3.50 9.38
CA ALA A 146 4.74 3.38 10.00
C ALA A 146 5.39 2.05 9.63
N LYS A 147 6.44 2.12 8.82
CA LYS A 147 7.18 0.96 8.30
C LYS A 147 8.57 0.91 8.89
N PHE A 148 9.05 -0.30 9.14
CA PHE A 148 10.36 -0.57 9.70
C PHE A 148 11.17 -1.50 8.78
N ARG A 149 12.36 -1.09 8.42
CA ARG A 149 13.27 -1.80 7.53
C ARG A 149 14.39 -2.48 8.30
N TYR A 150 14.64 -3.75 8.00
CA TYR A 150 15.70 -4.53 8.62
C TYR A 150 17.09 -3.96 8.35
N GLU A 151 17.36 -3.64 7.08
CA GLU A 151 18.63 -3.11 6.60
C GLU A 151 19.02 -1.76 7.20
N LEU A 152 18.06 -1.06 7.81
CA LEU A 152 18.28 0.20 8.54
C LEU A 152 18.35 -0.02 10.06
N GLY A 153 18.32 -1.26 10.54
CA GLY A 153 18.33 -1.58 11.97
C GLY A 153 17.07 -1.15 12.71
N GLU A 154 15.94 -1.02 11.99
CA GLU A 154 14.71 -0.47 12.56
C GLU A 154 13.82 -1.51 13.25
N TRP A 155 14.12 -2.79 13.12
CA TRP A 155 13.31 -3.84 13.70
C TRP A 155 13.36 -3.92 15.23
N ASP A 156 14.33 -3.23 15.83
CA ASP A 156 14.44 -3.09 17.29
C ASP A 156 13.78 -1.82 17.84
N LYS A 157 13.29 -0.94 16.93
CA LYS A 157 12.57 0.26 17.34
C LYS A 157 11.20 -0.08 17.96
N PRO A 158 10.72 0.77 18.88
CA PRO A 158 9.40 0.63 19.47
C PRO A 158 8.30 0.58 18.37
N GLY A 159 7.43 -0.40 18.48
CA GLY A 159 6.36 -0.62 17.50
C GLY A 159 6.71 -1.54 16.33
N ALA A 160 7.99 -1.83 16.06
CA ALA A 160 8.38 -2.85 15.08
C ALA A 160 8.13 -4.28 15.60
N ARG A 161 8.02 -4.41 16.90
CA ARG A 161 7.65 -5.60 17.65
C ARG A 161 6.92 -5.21 18.94
N LEU A 162 6.08 -6.09 19.43
CA LEU A 162 5.31 -5.93 20.65
C LEU A 162 5.45 -7.22 21.48
N LYS A 163 5.81 -7.11 22.73
CA LYS A 163 5.79 -8.22 23.68
C LYS A 163 4.55 -8.09 24.57
N VAL A 164 3.72 -9.15 24.58
CA VAL A 164 2.50 -9.22 25.38
C VAL A 164 2.65 -10.33 26.40
#